data_ebf0b8894d7c4a81dd1ba9ad3ba388a4
#
_entry.id   ebf0b8894d7c4a81dd1ba9ad3ba388a4
#
_cell.length_a   1.000
_cell.length_b   1.000
_cell.length_c   1.000
_cell.angle_alpha   90.00
_cell.angle_beta   90.00
_cell.angle_gamma   90.00
#
_symmetry.space_group_name_H-M   'P 1'
#
loop_
_entity.id
_entity.type
_entity.pdbx_description
1 polymer ?
#
loop_
_entity_poly.entity_id
_entity_poly.type
_entity_poly.pdbx_seq_one_letter_code
_entity_poly.pdbx_strand_id
1 'polypeptide(L)'
;MENSYYNHANRAYFLCKSYLFVKFFVIFLFIANVTLANGNGTSELYDIKKGTLLEYFKDIEKETGYVFIYSKDIRPSLNQVVSVDLSRKKTITEKLSALFEKTNLVYEINGKQIVVKRKTAVKKNLSSQPQEPRRITGTITDTKGEPIIGANIKEVGTFNGIISDINGRFALSVNPNAVLEISYIGYVTTTVPVKDNKVLSIEIEEAEQSLEEVVVVGYGKQKKESVTASIASISRKELVQTQQSNISNMLVGRMPGLIAFQRSGAPGEDASSLLIRGVSTFTDNTAPLIMIDGIERTNFDGIDPNEVESLNILKDASATAIYGVKGANGVVLITTRKGERGRPRLSYSGNFALQQSTQLPSYLNSADYATLYNEALENDSRVSGSTYQPKFTDKDIELYRNGFDPILHPNTNWIDDFLRKFSTRTQHNINLSGGTERVKYFISGSYFDQTGIYKHTKIDSDHDVNPRNTRYNFRTNFDFQITRDFSATVQMAAQIGRVITPGSGNSGICLLYTSPSPR
;
A
#
# COMPACT_ATOMS: atom_id res chain seq x y z
N MET A 1 33.35 33.82 -17.45
CA MET A 1 32.51 34.53 -16.46
C MET A 1 30.99 34.19 -16.57
N GLU A 2 30.49 33.77 -17.71
CA GLU A 2 29.04 33.42 -17.88
C GLU A 2 28.55 32.15 -17.20
N ASN A 3 29.41 31.17 -16.99
CA ASN A 3 29.00 29.90 -16.33
C ASN A 3 28.78 30.01 -14.81
N SER A 4 29.27 31.06 -14.14
CA SER A 4 29.06 31.30 -12.71
C SER A 4 27.65 31.79 -12.39
N TYR A 5 27.04 32.60 -13.27
CA TYR A 5 25.69 33.14 -13.10
C TYR A 5 24.60 32.08 -13.24
N TYR A 6 24.79 31.08 -14.13
CA TYR A 6 23.82 30.00 -14.34
C TYR A 6 23.70 29.07 -13.12
N ASN A 7 24.82 28.81 -12.46
CA ASN A 7 24.84 27.93 -11.27
C ASN A 7 24.22 28.57 -10.03
N HIS A 8 24.39 29.90 -9.86
CA HIS A 8 23.77 30.62 -8.74
C HIS A 8 22.24 30.77 -8.92
N ALA A 9 21.77 30.97 -10.14
CA ALA A 9 20.33 31.03 -10.44
C ALA A 9 19.63 29.69 -10.22
N ASN A 10 20.26 28.57 -10.63
CA ASN A 10 19.72 27.23 -10.39
C ASN A 10 19.73 26.81 -8.92
N ARG A 11 20.77 27.19 -8.16
CA ARG A 11 20.82 26.96 -6.71
C ARG A 11 19.75 27.76 -5.96
N ALA A 12 19.57 29.04 -6.33
CA ALA A 12 18.53 29.89 -5.75
C ALA A 12 17.12 29.39 -6.11
N TYR A 13 16.91 28.92 -7.34
CA TYR A 13 15.64 28.36 -7.79
C TYR A 13 15.30 27.04 -7.09
N PHE A 14 16.29 26.20 -6.82
CA PHE A 14 16.11 24.92 -6.12
C PHE A 14 15.87 25.13 -4.62
N LEU A 15 16.59 26.08 -4.00
CA LEU A 15 16.36 26.45 -2.60
C LEU A 15 15.01 27.13 -2.41
N CYS A 16 14.56 27.95 -3.37
CA CYS A 16 13.24 28.57 -3.34
C CYS A 16 12.11 27.55 -3.48
N LYS A 17 12.25 26.53 -4.35
CA LYS A 17 11.28 25.42 -4.47
C LYS A 17 11.27 24.52 -3.24
N SER A 18 12.42 24.20 -2.66
CA SER A 18 12.52 23.44 -1.42
C SER A 18 11.89 24.21 -0.25
N TYR A 19 12.11 25.52 -0.18
CA TYR A 19 11.52 26.39 0.83
C TYR A 19 10.01 26.55 0.68
N LEU A 20 9.50 26.57 -0.57
CA LEU A 20 8.07 26.60 -0.84
C LEU A 20 7.40 25.27 -0.43
N PHE A 21 8.07 24.13 -0.68
CA PHE A 21 7.58 22.81 -0.28
C PHE A 21 7.57 22.66 1.24
N VAL A 22 8.61 23.12 1.92
CA VAL A 22 8.66 23.13 3.39
C VAL A 22 7.59 24.06 3.96
N LYS A 23 7.36 25.24 3.37
CA LYS A 23 6.24 26.11 3.76
C LYS A 23 4.88 25.47 3.54
N PHE A 24 4.65 24.80 2.41
CA PHE A 24 3.41 24.08 2.15
C PHE A 24 3.22 22.92 3.14
N PHE A 25 4.30 22.21 3.46
CA PHE A 25 4.27 21.13 4.44
C PHE A 25 4.04 21.65 5.87
N VAL A 26 4.63 22.79 6.22
CA VAL A 26 4.41 23.48 7.51
C VAL A 26 3.00 24.05 7.59
N ILE A 27 2.45 24.63 6.51
CA ILE A 27 1.05 25.09 6.46
C ILE A 27 0.11 23.90 6.57
N PHE A 28 0.43 22.76 5.96
CA PHE A 28 -0.36 21.52 6.08
C PHE A 28 -0.31 20.96 7.51
N LEU A 29 0.87 20.96 8.15
CA LEU A 29 1.01 20.64 9.58
C LEU A 29 0.25 21.63 10.47
N PHE A 30 0.19 22.91 10.09
CA PHE A 30 -0.56 23.91 10.84
C PHE A 30 -2.07 23.74 10.69
N ILE A 31 -2.57 23.37 9.50
CA ILE A 31 -3.98 23.05 9.26
C ILE A 31 -4.36 21.75 9.99
N ALA A 32 -3.48 20.74 10.01
CA ALA A 32 -3.66 19.52 10.78
C ALA A 32 -3.68 19.79 12.30
N ASN A 33 -2.91 20.74 12.80
CA ASN A 33 -2.93 21.15 14.20
C ASN A 33 -4.17 21.99 14.56
N VAL A 34 -4.73 22.78 13.64
CA VAL A 34 -5.97 23.54 13.90
C VAL A 34 -7.18 22.61 14.03
N THR A 35 -7.19 21.46 13.34
CA THR A 35 -8.24 20.44 13.53
C THR A 35 -8.05 19.58 14.78
N LEU A 36 -6.82 19.53 15.34
CA LEU A 36 -6.51 18.84 16.60
C LEU A 36 -6.54 19.77 17.82
N ALA A 37 -6.44 21.08 17.62
CA ALA A 37 -6.33 22.08 18.69
C ALA A 37 -7.66 22.52 19.31
N ASN A 38 -8.81 21.97 18.90
CA ASN A 38 -10.08 22.15 19.63
C ASN A 38 -10.28 21.15 20.77
N GLY A 39 -9.19 20.61 21.31
CA GLY A 39 -9.15 19.67 22.42
C GLY A 39 -8.29 20.10 23.62
N ASN A 40 -7.99 21.37 23.79
CA ASN A 40 -7.29 21.83 25.00
C ASN A 40 -8.29 22.11 26.13
N GLY A 41 -8.51 21.11 26.95
CA GLY A 41 -9.07 21.28 28.29
C GLY A 41 -8.00 21.81 29.25
N THR A 42 -8.13 23.05 29.65
CA THR A 42 -7.43 23.62 30.80
C THR A 42 -7.82 22.88 32.07
N SER A 43 -6.83 22.43 32.84
CA SER A 43 -7.02 21.91 34.19
C SER A 43 -7.41 23.05 35.13
N GLU A 44 -8.70 23.20 35.41
CA GLU A 44 -9.18 24.04 36.51
C GLU A 44 -9.40 23.19 37.77
N LEU A 45 -8.95 23.75 38.90
CA LEU A 45 -9.21 23.22 40.25
C LEU A 45 -10.73 23.11 40.47
N TYR A 46 -11.21 21.90 40.74
CA TYR A 46 -12.61 21.68 41.07
C TYR A 46 -12.86 21.94 42.53
N ASP A 47 -13.56 23.04 42.77
CA ASP A 47 -14.30 23.29 44.02
C ASP A 47 -15.52 22.38 44.10
N ILE A 48 -15.98 22.04 45.33
CA ILE A 48 -17.13 21.17 45.58
C ILE A 48 -18.36 21.74 44.87
N LYS A 49 -18.67 21.24 43.68
CA LYS A 49 -19.75 21.74 42.83
C LYS A 49 -21.05 20.97 43.17
N LYS A 50 -22.11 21.68 43.55
CA LYS A 50 -23.47 21.12 43.52
C LYS A 50 -23.96 21.13 42.10
N GLY A 51 -24.21 19.97 41.48
CA GLY A 51 -24.65 19.83 40.12
C GLY A 51 -25.62 18.68 39.91
N THR A 52 -26.29 18.63 38.77
CA THR A 52 -27.13 17.51 38.39
C THR A 52 -26.30 16.31 37.98
N LEU A 53 -26.82 15.08 38.11
CA LEU A 53 -26.15 13.88 37.63
C LEU A 53 -25.79 14.00 36.14
N LEU A 54 -26.63 14.66 35.35
CA LEU A 54 -26.39 14.88 33.92
C LEU A 54 -25.17 15.77 33.64
N GLU A 55 -24.94 16.78 34.50
CA GLU A 55 -23.75 17.63 34.41
C GLU A 55 -22.49 16.85 34.80
N TYR A 56 -22.53 16.05 35.83
CA TYR A 56 -21.41 15.20 36.22
C TYR A 56 -21.10 14.15 35.15
N PHE A 57 -22.09 13.59 34.46
CA PHE A 57 -21.85 12.68 33.33
C PHE A 57 -21.11 13.37 32.20
N LYS A 58 -21.53 14.58 31.81
CA LYS A 58 -20.86 15.37 30.78
C LYS A 58 -19.43 15.72 31.16
N ASP A 59 -19.18 16.05 32.41
CA ASP A 59 -17.83 16.36 32.90
C ASP A 59 -16.94 15.11 32.87
N ILE A 60 -17.44 13.95 33.30
CA ILE A 60 -16.72 12.68 33.23
C ILE A 60 -16.49 12.23 31.79
N GLU A 61 -17.48 12.37 30.90
CA GLU A 61 -17.33 12.08 29.47
C GLU A 61 -16.22 12.92 28.84
N LYS A 62 -16.18 14.20 29.18
CA LYS A 62 -15.19 15.16 28.68
C LYS A 62 -13.77 14.88 29.20
N GLU A 63 -13.66 14.48 30.47
CA GLU A 63 -12.38 14.23 31.14
C GLU A 63 -11.78 12.86 30.76
N THR A 64 -12.62 11.83 30.61
CA THR A 64 -12.17 10.44 30.54
C THR A 64 -12.43 9.75 29.21
N GLY A 65 -13.26 10.35 28.33
CA GLY A 65 -13.65 9.76 27.06
C GLY A 65 -14.58 8.53 27.19
N TYR A 66 -15.17 8.30 28.37
CA TYR A 66 -16.27 7.36 28.53
C TYR A 66 -17.56 7.98 28.02
N VAL A 67 -18.54 7.16 27.63
CA VAL A 67 -19.85 7.59 27.13
C VAL A 67 -20.93 6.96 28.01
N PHE A 68 -21.85 7.80 28.56
CA PHE A 68 -22.97 7.31 29.36
C PHE A 68 -24.15 6.94 28.48
N ILE A 69 -24.66 5.72 28.65
CA ILE A 69 -25.83 5.19 27.96
C ILE A 69 -26.94 4.97 28.97
N TYR A 70 -28.09 5.58 28.74
CA TYR A 70 -29.27 5.46 29.59
C TYR A 70 -30.56 5.51 28.75
N SER A 71 -31.60 4.83 29.23
CA SER A 71 -32.91 4.80 28.59
C SER A 71 -33.72 6.08 28.87
N LYS A 72 -34.74 6.37 28.04
CA LYS A 72 -35.56 7.60 28.18
C LYS A 72 -36.29 7.71 29.53
N ASP A 73 -36.66 6.59 30.14
CA ASP A 73 -37.35 6.50 31.43
C ASP A 73 -36.48 6.89 32.63
N ILE A 74 -35.15 6.88 32.50
CA ILE A 74 -34.18 7.30 33.52
C ILE A 74 -33.92 8.81 33.48
N ARG A 75 -34.15 9.44 32.36
CA ARG A 75 -33.84 10.85 32.11
C ARG A 75 -34.38 11.82 33.17
N PRO A 76 -35.59 11.66 33.73
CA PRO A 76 -36.04 12.49 34.84
C PRO A 76 -35.19 12.35 36.13
N SER A 77 -34.67 11.16 36.39
CA SER A 77 -33.81 10.88 37.56
C SER A 77 -32.40 11.47 37.43
N LEU A 78 -31.96 11.81 36.23
CA LEU A 78 -30.66 12.45 35.99
C LEU A 78 -30.63 13.94 36.32
N ASN A 79 -31.80 14.57 36.50
CA ASN A 79 -31.91 15.96 36.95
C ASN A 79 -31.79 16.10 38.48
N GLN A 80 -31.61 15.00 39.19
CA GLN A 80 -31.38 15.00 40.64
C GLN A 80 -30.06 15.71 40.95
N VAL A 81 -30.09 16.71 41.82
CA VAL A 81 -28.91 17.43 42.30
C VAL A 81 -28.16 16.59 43.31
N VAL A 82 -26.92 16.31 43.02
CA VAL A 82 -26.00 15.58 43.91
C VAL A 82 -24.82 16.48 44.28
N SER A 83 -24.34 16.34 45.50
CA SER A 83 -23.15 17.04 45.98
C SER A 83 -22.08 16.00 46.29
N VAL A 84 -21.12 15.86 45.37
CA VAL A 84 -20.05 14.85 45.52
C VAL A 84 -18.71 15.52 45.17
N ASP A 85 -17.73 15.32 46.07
CA ASP A 85 -16.37 15.73 45.80
C ASP A 85 -15.66 14.64 44.98
N LEU A 86 -15.45 14.91 43.70
CA LEU A 86 -14.76 14.00 42.77
C LEU A 86 -13.25 14.32 42.64
N SER A 87 -12.78 15.41 43.23
CA SER A 87 -11.39 15.88 43.10
C SER A 87 -10.36 14.93 43.72
N ARG A 88 -10.77 14.17 44.76
CA ARG A 88 -9.92 13.20 45.46
C ARG A 88 -9.97 11.77 44.87
N LYS A 89 -10.85 11.51 43.90
CA LYS A 89 -11.04 10.18 43.32
C LYS A 89 -10.18 10.00 42.08
N LYS A 90 -9.22 9.09 42.14
CA LYS A 90 -8.23 8.87 41.05
C LYS A 90 -8.74 7.95 39.95
N THR A 91 -9.64 7.02 40.24
CA THR A 91 -10.13 6.04 39.27
C THR A 91 -11.57 6.33 38.87
N ILE A 92 -11.93 5.96 37.60
CA ILE A 92 -13.30 6.12 37.10
C ILE A 92 -14.32 5.36 37.99
N THR A 93 -13.94 4.18 38.44
CA THR A 93 -14.78 3.33 39.29
C THR A 93 -15.08 4.00 40.64
N GLU A 94 -14.10 4.68 41.28
CA GLU A 94 -14.27 5.44 42.48
C GLU A 94 -15.17 6.67 42.29
N LYS A 95 -15.02 7.38 41.17
CA LYS A 95 -15.85 8.52 40.79
C LYS A 95 -17.31 8.10 40.63
N LEU A 96 -17.55 7.01 39.89
CA LEU A 96 -18.88 6.46 39.68
C LEU A 96 -19.52 5.93 40.97
N SER A 97 -18.78 5.17 41.77
CA SER A 97 -19.29 4.67 43.04
C SER A 97 -19.78 5.79 43.97
N ALA A 98 -19.00 6.87 44.11
CA ALA A 98 -19.37 8.03 44.89
C ALA A 98 -20.60 8.78 44.31
N LEU A 99 -20.74 8.84 43.02
CA LEU A 99 -21.84 9.52 42.31
C LEU A 99 -23.16 8.76 42.47
N PHE A 100 -23.11 7.42 42.42
CA PHE A 100 -24.30 6.58 42.44
C PHE A 100 -24.69 6.10 43.87
N GLU A 101 -23.82 6.27 44.86
CA GLU A 101 -24.04 5.80 46.27
C GLU A 101 -25.36 6.31 46.87
N LYS A 102 -25.72 7.56 46.58
CA LYS A 102 -26.95 8.20 47.12
C LYS A 102 -28.10 8.28 46.12
N THR A 103 -28.04 7.48 45.04
CA THR A 103 -29.06 7.47 43.99
C THR A 103 -29.75 6.11 43.89
N ASN A 104 -30.95 6.09 43.32
CA ASN A 104 -31.65 4.85 42.97
C ASN A 104 -31.23 4.28 41.58
N LEU A 105 -30.01 4.58 41.19
CA LEU A 105 -29.43 4.14 39.90
C LEU A 105 -28.23 3.24 40.18
N VAL A 106 -27.96 2.33 39.26
CA VAL A 106 -26.77 1.48 39.21
C VAL A 106 -26.09 1.65 37.85
N TYR A 107 -24.81 1.42 37.82
CA TYR A 107 -24.02 1.51 36.60
C TYR A 107 -23.29 0.20 36.30
N GLU A 108 -23.02 -0.02 35.02
CA GLU A 108 -22.24 -1.14 34.51
C GLU A 108 -21.26 -0.60 33.44
N ILE A 109 -19.98 -0.95 33.57
CA ILE A 109 -18.94 -0.48 32.67
C ILE A 109 -18.66 -1.55 31.62
N ASN A 110 -18.92 -1.25 30.34
CA ASN A 110 -18.66 -2.12 29.20
C ASN A 110 -17.67 -1.44 28.24
N GLY A 111 -16.38 -1.73 28.38
CA GLY A 111 -15.32 -1.07 27.63
C GLY A 111 -15.26 0.43 27.96
N LYS A 112 -15.53 1.30 26.98
CA LYS A 112 -15.64 2.76 27.16
C LYS A 112 -17.08 3.26 27.32
N GLN A 113 -18.04 2.38 27.54
CA GLN A 113 -19.45 2.73 27.73
C GLN A 113 -19.86 2.45 29.16
N ILE A 114 -20.60 3.37 29.78
CA ILE A 114 -21.16 3.26 31.11
C ILE A 114 -22.68 3.22 30.99
N VAL A 115 -23.25 2.04 31.20
CA VAL A 115 -24.70 1.84 31.12
C VAL A 115 -25.34 2.10 32.48
N VAL A 116 -26.27 3.06 32.51
CA VAL A 116 -26.99 3.45 33.74
C VAL A 116 -28.38 2.83 33.74
N LYS A 117 -28.74 2.15 34.84
CA LYS A 117 -30.03 1.46 35.04
C LYS A 117 -30.65 1.86 36.38
N ARG A 118 -31.98 1.74 36.51
CA ARG A 118 -32.64 1.90 37.83
C ARG A 118 -32.29 0.74 38.73
N LYS A 119 -32.07 1.03 40.02
CA LYS A 119 -31.96 0.02 41.08
C LYS A 119 -33.36 -0.54 41.30
N THR A 120 -33.70 -1.61 40.57
CA THR A 120 -34.98 -2.29 40.72
C THR A 120 -34.98 -2.95 42.08
N ALA A 121 -35.87 -2.51 43.00
CA ALA A 121 -36.12 -3.23 44.25
C ALA A 121 -36.61 -4.63 43.86
N VAL A 122 -35.84 -5.64 44.18
CA VAL A 122 -36.21 -7.04 43.97
C VAL A 122 -37.45 -7.29 44.85
N LYS A 123 -38.64 -7.17 44.28
CA LYS A 123 -39.80 -7.85 44.83
C LYS A 123 -39.54 -9.33 44.64
N LYS A 124 -39.27 -10.00 45.74
CA LYS A 124 -39.16 -11.44 45.85
C LYS A 124 -40.52 -12.05 45.50
N ASN A 125 -40.79 -12.28 44.23
CA ASN A 125 -41.80 -13.22 43.80
C ASN A 125 -41.17 -14.60 43.85
N LEU A 126 -41.48 -15.35 44.91
CA LEU A 126 -41.30 -16.78 44.96
C LEU A 126 -42.16 -17.39 43.84
N SER A 127 -41.52 -17.96 42.85
CA SER A 127 -41.78 -19.22 42.20
C SER A 127 -41.22 -19.22 40.78
N SER A 128 -39.95 -19.47 40.68
CA SER A 128 -39.35 -20.30 39.63
C SER A 128 -38.01 -20.77 40.21
N GLN A 129 -37.91 -22.06 40.45
CA GLN A 129 -36.65 -22.72 40.74
C GLN A 129 -35.59 -22.24 39.75
N PRO A 130 -34.32 -22.02 40.16
CA PRO A 130 -33.23 -21.90 39.23
C PRO A 130 -33.18 -23.22 38.44
N GLN A 131 -33.63 -23.22 37.20
CA GLN A 131 -33.38 -24.33 36.31
C GLN A 131 -31.87 -24.37 36.11
N GLU A 132 -31.24 -25.47 36.48
CA GLU A 132 -29.81 -25.69 36.33
C GLU A 132 -29.42 -25.53 34.84
N PRO A 133 -28.22 -24.96 34.55
CA PRO A 133 -27.72 -24.86 33.19
C PRO A 133 -27.73 -26.24 32.54
N ARG A 134 -28.40 -26.35 31.43
CA ARG A 134 -28.58 -27.62 30.73
C ARG A 134 -27.41 -27.89 29.82
N ARG A 135 -26.75 -29.00 29.95
CA ARG A 135 -25.68 -29.44 29.07
C ARG A 135 -26.29 -29.94 27.75
N ILE A 136 -25.91 -29.28 26.65
CA ILE A 136 -26.26 -29.67 25.29
C ILE A 136 -25.00 -30.15 24.58
N THR A 137 -25.19 -31.08 23.65
CA THR A 137 -24.14 -31.58 22.75
C THR A 137 -24.63 -31.44 21.32
N GLY A 138 -23.73 -31.31 20.38
CA GLY A 138 -24.11 -31.25 18.98
C GLY A 138 -22.94 -31.49 18.05
N THR A 139 -23.27 -31.59 16.76
CA THR A 139 -22.29 -31.63 15.67
C THR A 139 -22.57 -30.53 14.69
N ILE A 140 -21.50 -29.94 14.15
CA ILE A 140 -21.54 -28.91 13.13
C ILE A 140 -20.96 -29.49 11.85
N THR A 141 -21.75 -29.47 10.78
CA THR A 141 -21.36 -29.96 9.45
C THR A 141 -21.60 -28.88 8.40
N ASP A 142 -20.93 -29.01 7.29
CA ASP A 142 -21.23 -28.24 6.08
C ASP A 142 -22.40 -28.84 5.29
N THR A 143 -22.78 -28.22 4.18
CA THR A 143 -23.83 -28.72 3.25
C THR A 143 -23.48 -30.03 2.57
N LYS A 144 -22.22 -30.50 2.63
CA LYS A 144 -21.75 -31.76 2.09
C LYS A 144 -21.70 -32.87 3.15
N GLY A 145 -22.00 -32.51 4.43
CA GLY A 145 -21.94 -33.40 5.57
C GLY A 145 -20.54 -33.55 6.18
N GLU A 146 -19.56 -32.75 5.78
CA GLU A 146 -18.21 -32.75 6.36
C GLU A 146 -18.19 -32.01 7.71
N PRO A 147 -17.52 -32.57 8.75
CA PRO A 147 -17.47 -31.94 10.07
C PRO A 147 -16.62 -30.67 10.05
N ILE A 148 -17.12 -29.56 10.63
CA ILE A 148 -16.41 -28.30 10.71
C ILE A 148 -15.64 -28.20 12.02
N ILE A 149 -14.32 -28.18 11.91
CA ILE A 149 -13.36 -28.12 13.02
C ILE A 149 -13.11 -26.68 13.42
N GLY A 150 -13.20 -26.35 14.74
CA GLY A 150 -12.86 -25.00 15.23
C GLY A 150 -13.94 -23.96 15.01
N ALA A 151 -15.17 -24.34 14.67
CA ALA A 151 -16.31 -23.43 14.63
C ALA A 151 -16.56 -22.87 16.04
N ASN A 152 -16.81 -21.56 16.12
CA ASN A 152 -17.11 -20.87 17.38
C ASN A 152 -18.62 -20.94 17.66
N ILE A 153 -18.99 -21.51 18.81
CA ILE A 153 -20.36 -21.66 19.29
C ILE A 153 -20.51 -20.77 20.52
N LYS A 154 -21.37 -19.76 20.47
CA LYS A 154 -21.59 -18.79 21.54
C LYS A 154 -23.06 -18.70 21.90
N GLU A 155 -23.38 -18.63 23.20
CA GLU A 155 -24.71 -18.31 23.69
C GLU A 155 -24.96 -16.81 23.54
N VAL A 156 -25.97 -16.41 22.74
CA VAL A 156 -26.29 -15.02 22.45
C VAL A 156 -26.62 -14.26 23.73
N GLY A 157 -25.99 -13.10 23.88
CA GLY A 157 -26.18 -12.23 25.07
C GLY A 157 -25.33 -12.60 26.28
N THR A 158 -24.46 -13.63 26.18
CA THR A 158 -23.53 -14.05 27.23
C THR A 158 -22.09 -14.16 26.72
N PHE A 159 -21.14 -14.39 27.63
CA PHE A 159 -19.75 -14.73 27.28
C PHE A 159 -19.52 -16.26 27.23
N ASN A 160 -20.58 -17.05 27.37
CA ASN A 160 -20.51 -18.50 27.38
C ASN A 160 -20.36 -19.01 25.95
N GLY A 161 -19.28 -19.74 25.66
CA GLY A 161 -19.02 -20.26 24.32
C GLY A 161 -17.93 -21.32 24.33
N ILE A 162 -17.87 -22.10 23.25
CA ILE A 162 -16.89 -23.16 23.01
C ILE A 162 -16.58 -23.25 21.52
N ILE A 163 -15.52 -23.95 21.17
CA ILE A 163 -15.17 -24.30 19.79
C ILE A 163 -15.44 -25.78 19.52
N SER A 164 -15.81 -26.15 18.27
CA SER A 164 -15.99 -27.53 17.85
C SER A 164 -14.68 -28.29 17.77
N ASP A 165 -14.72 -29.58 18.08
CA ASP A 165 -13.58 -30.50 18.02
C ASP A 165 -13.26 -30.98 16.59
N ILE A 166 -12.29 -31.90 16.45
CA ILE A 166 -11.84 -32.44 15.17
C ILE A 166 -12.93 -33.24 14.41
N ASN A 167 -14.00 -33.64 15.08
CA ASN A 167 -15.17 -34.34 14.49
C ASN A 167 -16.37 -33.38 14.37
N GLY A 168 -16.16 -32.06 14.49
CA GLY A 168 -17.24 -31.05 14.47
C GLY A 168 -18.14 -31.08 15.70
N ARG A 169 -17.79 -31.80 16.78
CA ARG A 169 -18.63 -31.94 17.98
C ARG A 169 -18.38 -30.85 18.98
N PHE A 170 -19.42 -30.46 19.71
CA PHE A 170 -19.33 -29.52 20.82
C PHE A 170 -20.20 -29.97 22.01
N ALA A 171 -19.85 -29.49 23.22
CA ALA A 171 -20.63 -29.68 24.40
C ALA A 171 -20.60 -28.40 25.24
N LEU A 172 -21.74 -27.74 25.42
CA LEU A 172 -21.88 -26.45 26.08
C LEU A 172 -23.01 -26.51 27.10
N SER A 173 -22.81 -25.94 28.28
CA SER A 173 -23.87 -25.75 29.28
C SER A 173 -24.53 -24.40 29.06
N VAL A 174 -25.81 -24.36 28.73
CA VAL A 174 -26.56 -23.17 28.36
C VAL A 174 -27.81 -22.98 29.20
N ASN A 175 -28.30 -21.75 29.26
CA ASN A 175 -29.54 -21.43 29.93
C ASN A 175 -30.75 -22.04 29.17
N PRO A 176 -31.85 -22.34 29.88
CA PRO A 176 -33.09 -22.72 29.21
C PRO A 176 -33.55 -21.67 28.20
N ASN A 177 -33.94 -22.12 27.01
CA ASN A 177 -34.31 -21.26 25.88
C ASN A 177 -33.17 -20.38 25.32
N ALA A 178 -31.91 -20.76 25.51
CA ALA A 178 -30.77 -20.08 24.91
C ALA A 178 -30.83 -20.12 23.37
N VAL A 179 -30.25 -19.12 22.75
CA VAL A 179 -29.98 -19.09 21.31
C VAL A 179 -28.48 -19.20 21.12
N LEU A 180 -28.06 -20.16 20.32
CA LEU A 180 -26.66 -20.31 19.95
C LEU A 180 -26.38 -19.55 18.65
N GLU A 181 -25.28 -18.81 18.64
CA GLU A 181 -24.68 -18.23 17.46
C GLU A 181 -23.46 -19.07 17.07
N ILE A 182 -23.48 -19.61 15.86
CA ILE A 182 -22.41 -20.42 15.30
C ILE A 182 -21.74 -19.62 14.21
N SER A 183 -20.43 -19.46 14.32
CA SER A 183 -19.63 -18.72 13.34
C SER A 183 -18.33 -19.45 13.02
N TYR A 184 -17.98 -19.48 11.73
CA TYR A 184 -16.73 -20.03 11.25
C TYR A 184 -16.24 -19.22 10.05
N ILE A 185 -14.91 -19.14 9.86
CA ILE A 185 -14.32 -18.39 8.75
C ILE A 185 -14.70 -19.06 7.43
N GLY A 186 -15.33 -18.30 6.53
CA GLY A 186 -15.79 -18.81 5.24
C GLY A 186 -17.21 -19.38 5.25
N TYR A 187 -17.95 -19.27 6.37
CA TYR A 187 -19.32 -19.75 6.49
C TYR A 187 -20.28 -18.67 6.98
N VAL A 188 -21.55 -18.80 6.64
CA VAL A 188 -22.61 -17.88 7.07
C VAL A 188 -22.86 -18.08 8.56
N THR A 189 -22.78 -17.01 9.34
CA THR A 189 -23.11 -17.06 10.78
C THR A 189 -24.58 -17.45 10.95
N THR A 190 -24.82 -18.57 11.61
CA THR A 190 -26.15 -19.14 11.80
C THR A 190 -26.55 -19.08 13.27
N THR A 191 -27.82 -18.75 13.55
CA THR A 191 -28.37 -18.73 14.90
C THR A 191 -29.38 -19.85 15.08
N VAL A 192 -29.21 -20.68 16.14
CA VAL A 192 -30.05 -21.83 16.41
C VAL A 192 -30.65 -21.72 17.82
N PRO A 193 -31.97 -21.68 17.99
CA PRO A 193 -32.60 -21.71 19.30
C PRO A 193 -32.51 -23.10 19.90
N VAL A 194 -32.03 -23.18 21.15
CA VAL A 194 -31.99 -24.42 21.92
C VAL A 194 -33.38 -24.66 22.53
N LYS A 195 -34.16 -25.47 21.83
CA LYS A 195 -35.44 -25.98 22.36
C LYS A 195 -35.15 -27.19 23.29
N ASP A 196 -36.09 -28.05 23.49
CA ASP A 196 -35.95 -29.23 24.39
C ASP A 196 -34.94 -30.30 23.96
N ASN A 197 -34.25 -30.11 22.85
CA ASN A 197 -33.30 -31.08 22.30
C ASN A 197 -31.96 -31.07 23.05
N LYS A 198 -31.52 -32.20 23.57
CA LYS A 198 -30.21 -32.40 24.21
C LYS A 198 -29.07 -32.54 23.18
N VAL A 199 -29.40 -32.96 21.96
CA VAL A 199 -28.44 -33.16 20.86
C VAL A 199 -28.87 -32.31 19.66
N LEU A 200 -27.96 -31.47 19.16
CA LEU A 200 -28.18 -30.60 18.01
C LEU A 200 -27.33 -31.05 16.83
N SER A 201 -27.95 -31.17 15.67
CA SER A 201 -27.23 -31.28 14.39
C SER A 201 -27.39 -29.95 13.68
N ILE A 202 -26.30 -29.27 13.44
CA ILE A 202 -26.28 -27.91 12.89
C ILE A 202 -25.50 -27.95 11.58
N GLU A 203 -26.18 -27.60 10.51
CA GLU A 203 -25.60 -27.45 9.19
C GLU A 203 -25.37 -25.94 8.95
N ILE A 204 -24.16 -25.57 8.54
CA ILE A 204 -23.84 -24.19 8.18
C ILE A 204 -23.40 -24.12 6.72
N GLU A 205 -23.93 -23.13 6.03
CA GLU A 205 -23.66 -22.90 4.62
C GLU A 205 -22.32 -22.19 4.45
N GLU A 206 -21.54 -22.63 3.46
CA GLU A 206 -20.38 -21.85 3.04
C GLU A 206 -20.85 -20.43 2.68
N ALA A 207 -20.26 -19.43 3.32
CA ALA A 207 -20.46 -18.08 2.87
C ALA A 207 -19.82 -18.03 1.47
N GLU A 208 -20.63 -18.00 0.43
CA GLU A 208 -20.18 -17.51 -0.85
C GLU A 208 -19.75 -16.05 -0.66
N GLN A 209 -18.64 -15.82 0.03
CA GLN A 209 -17.82 -14.65 -0.18
C GLN A 209 -17.12 -14.84 -1.53
N SER A 210 -17.88 -14.89 -2.59
CA SER A 210 -17.44 -14.25 -3.79
C SER A 210 -17.22 -12.80 -3.37
N LEU A 211 -15.99 -12.43 -3.06
CA LEU A 211 -15.54 -11.06 -3.15
C LEU A 211 -15.97 -10.67 -4.54
N GLU A 212 -17.09 -9.93 -4.65
CA GLU A 212 -17.57 -9.43 -5.93
C GLU A 212 -16.43 -8.61 -6.50
N GLU A 213 -15.58 -9.25 -7.29
CA GLU A 213 -14.42 -8.61 -7.91
C GLU A 213 -14.98 -7.61 -8.91
N VAL A 214 -15.01 -6.36 -8.49
CA VAL A 214 -15.51 -5.25 -9.29
C VAL A 214 -14.38 -4.76 -10.16
N VAL A 215 -14.58 -4.84 -11.46
CA VAL A 215 -13.62 -4.35 -12.46
C VAL A 215 -14.02 -2.96 -12.92
N VAL A 216 -13.06 -2.05 -13.00
CA VAL A 216 -13.29 -0.72 -13.58
C VAL A 216 -13.33 -0.87 -15.10
N VAL A 217 -14.46 -0.53 -15.71
CA VAL A 217 -14.73 -0.59 -17.14
C VAL A 217 -14.99 0.83 -17.63
N GLY A 218 -14.03 1.42 -18.30
CA GLY A 218 -14.19 2.78 -18.82
C GLY A 218 -14.49 3.79 -17.72
N TYR A 219 -15.63 4.45 -17.79
CA TYR A 219 -16.09 5.43 -16.81
C TYR A 219 -16.98 4.83 -15.69
N GLY A 220 -17.09 3.49 -15.61
CA GLY A 220 -17.95 2.81 -14.66
C GLY A 220 -17.27 1.64 -13.96
N LYS A 221 -17.96 1.08 -12.96
CA LYS A 221 -17.58 -0.17 -12.28
C LYS A 221 -18.62 -1.23 -12.63
N GLN A 222 -18.16 -2.40 -13.04
CA GLN A 222 -19.03 -3.56 -13.29
C GLN A 222 -18.49 -4.78 -12.53
N LYS A 223 -19.39 -5.70 -12.20
CA LYS A 223 -18.98 -6.99 -11.61
C LYS A 223 -18.18 -7.76 -12.68
N LYS A 224 -17.06 -8.34 -12.31
CA LYS A 224 -16.19 -9.10 -13.22
C LYS A 224 -16.96 -10.18 -13.99
N GLU A 225 -17.88 -10.85 -13.33
CA GLU A 225 -18.74 -11.88 -13.91
C GLU A 225 -19.68 -11.36 -15.01
N SER A 226 -20.07 -10.08 -14.95
CA SER A 226 -20.96 -9.46 -15.93
C SER A 226 -20.23 -8.83 -17.12
N VAL A 227 -18.90 -8.83 -17.10
CA VAL A 227 -18.09 -8.23 -18.15
C VAL A 227 -17.82 -9.26 -19.25
N THR A 228 -18.41 -9.08 -20.42
CA THR A 228 -18.17 -9.89 -21.61
C THR A 228 -16.84 -9.59 -22.31
N ALA A 229 -16.20 -8.48 -21.97
CA ALA A 229 -14.92 -8.06 -22.55
C ALA A 229 -13.73 -8.72 -21.85
N SER A 230 -12.66 -9.00 -22.61
CA SER A 230 -11.42 -9.56 -22.07
C SER A 230 -10.62 -8.49 -21.32
N ILE A 231 -10.76 -8.44 -19.99
CA ILE A 231 -10.04 -7.53 -19.11
C ILE A 231 -9.06 -8.33 -18.26
N ALA A 232 -7.81 -7.87 -18.20
CA ALA A 232 -6.86 -8.37 -17.20
C ALA A 232 -6.77 -7.35 -16.06
N SER A 233 -6.89 -7.81 -14.84
CA SER A 233 -6.85 -6.97 -13.64
C SER A 233 -5.75 -7.45 -12.70
N ILE A 234 -5.07 -6.52 -12.04
CA ILE A 234 -4.15 -6.79 -10.95
C ILE A 234 -4.49 -5.88 -9.77
N SER A 235 -4.62 -6.48 -8.61
CA SER A 235 -4.91 -5.75 -7.37
C SER A 235 -3.65 -5.14 -6.76
N ARG A 236 -3.82 -4.15 -5.88
CA ARG A 236 -2.71 -3.59 -5.09
C ARG A 236 -1.92 -4.68 -4.35
N LYS A 237 -2.63 -5.62 -3.72
CA LYS A 237 -2.00 -6.68 -2.94
C LYS A 237 -1.03 -7.52 -3.78
N GLU A 238 -1.39 -7.80 -5.01
CA GLU A 238 -0.53 -8.51 -5.96
C GLU A 238 0.59 -7.60 -6.49
N LEU A 239 0.29 -6.35 -6.82
CA LEU A 239 1.24 -5.40 -7.38
C LEU A 239 2.44 -5.17 -6.42
N VAL A 240 2.18 -4.92 -5.13
CA VAL A 240 3.24 -4.63 -4.14
C VAL A 240 4.07 -5.84 -3.72
N GLN A 241 3.69 -7.07 -4.11
CA GLN A 241 4.50 -8.28 -3.85
C GLN A 241 5.83 -8.24 -4.60
N THR A 242 5.87 -7.57 -5.76
CA THR A 242 7.08 -7.42 -6.56
C THR A 242 7.62 -6.02 -6.35
N GLN A 243 8.84 -5.94 -5.83
CA GLN A 243 9.48 -4.68 -5.56
C GLN A 243 10.37 -4.30 -6.73
N GLN A 244 9.83 -3.54 -7.68
CA GLN A 244 10.53 -2.95 -8.81
C GLN A 244 10.54 -1.43 -8.72
N SER A 245 11.41 -0.77 -9.48
CA SER A 245 11.51 0.70 -9.52
C SER A 245 10.33 1.36 -10.21
N ASN A 246 9.74 0.68 -11.18
CA ASN A 246 8.63 1.17 -12.00
C ASN A 246 7.48 0.16 -12.02
N ILE A 247 6.24 0.67 -12.08
CA ILE A 247 5.05 -0.17 -12.14
C ILE A 247 5.02 -1.00 -13.42
N SER A 248 5.49 -0.45 -14.57
CA SER A 248 5.55 -1.20 -15.83
C SER A 248 6.32 -2.52 -15.71
N ASN A 249 7.42 -2.53 -14.94
CA ASN A 249 8.21 -3.72 -14.67
C ASN A 249 7.48 -4.72 -13.75
N MET A 250 6.59 -4.26 -12.87
CA MET A 250 5.81 -5.12 -11.97
C MET A 250 4.73 -5.91 -12.72
N LEU A 251 4.35 -5.47 -13.93
CA LEU A 251 3.32 -6.10 -14.76
C LEU A 251 3.85 -7.26 -15.59
N VAL A 252 5.18 -7.36 -15.77
CA VAL A 252 5.82 -8.38 -16.59
C VAL A 252 5.45 -9.79 -16.13
N GLY A 253 4.91 -10.62 -17.03
CA GLY A 253 4.53 -12.00 -16.74
C GLY A 253 3.29 -12.19 -15.85
N ARG A 254 2.61 -11.10 -15.42
CA ARG A 254 1.45 -11.16 -14.53
C ARG A 254 0.12 -10.90 -15.21
N MET A 255 0.13 -10.23 -16.35
CA MET A 255 -1.09 -9.85 -17.06
C MET A 255 -1.18 -10.56 -18.41
N PRO A 256 -2.12 -11.50 -18.60
CA PRO A 256 -2.26 -12.22 -19.86
C PRO A 256 -2.52 -11.26 -21.02
N GLY A 257 -1.76 -11.41 -22.12
CA GLY A 257 -1.87 -10.58 -23.32
C GLY A 257 -1.15 -9.23 -23.25
N LEU A 258 -0.38 -8.98 -22.17
CA LEU A 258 0.55 -7.86 -22.08
C LEU A 258 1.95 -8.36 -22.41
N ILE A 259 2.60 -7.70 -23.36
CA ILE A 259 4.01 -7.88 -23.68
C ILE A 259 4.73 -6.66 -23.12
N ALA A 260 5.75 -6.89 -22.32
CA ALA A 260 6.55 -5.83 -21.72
C ALA A 260 8.03 -6.18 -21.91
N PHE A 261 8.81 -5.20 -22.34
CA PHE A 261 10.26 -5.37 -22.48
C PHE A 261 10.99 -4.13 -21.95
N GLN A 262 11.99 -4.39 -21.16
CA GLN A 262 12.86 -3.38 -20.57
C GLN A 262 14.13 -3.27 -21.41
N ARG A 263 14.44 -2.07 -21.91
CA ARG A 263 15.62 -1.83 -22.75
C ARG A 263 16.88 -1.55 -21.95
N SER A 264 16.72 -0.95 -20.78
CA SER A 264 17.82 -0.52 -19.93
C SER A 264 17.49 -0.84 -18.48
N GLY A 265 18.50 -1.11 -17.66
CA GLY A 265 18.39 -1.20 -16.19
C GLY A 265 18.94 0.04 -15.49
N ALA A 266 19.34 1.07 -16.24
CA ALA A 266 19.92 2.27 -15.67
C ALA A 266 18.86 3.11 -14.93
N PRO A 267 19.21 3.71 -13.79
CA PRO A 267 18.28 4.55 -13.04
C PRO A 267 17.65 5.66 -13.89
N GLY A 268 16.31 5.69 -13.93
CA GLY A 268 15.53 6.65 -14.71
C GLY A 268 15.25 6.25 -16.17
N GLU A 269 15.90 5.20 -16.68
CA GLU A 269 15.69 4.64 -18.02
C GLU A 269 15.23 3.17 -17.96
N ASP A 270 14.89 2.71 -16.77
CA ASP A 270 14.56 1.32 -16.46
C ASP A 270 13.07 0.98 -16.56
N ALA A 271 12.26 1.84 -17.20
CA ALA A 271 10.87 1.58 -17.49
C ALA A 271 10.70 0.56 -18.64
N SER A 272 9.68 -0.30 -18.54
CA SER A 272 9.31 -1.22 -19.62
C SER A 272 8.40 -0.56 -20.65
N SER A 273 8.70 -0.80 -21.92
CA SER A 273 7.75 -0.55 -23.01
C SER A 273 6.67 -1.61 -23.01
N LEU A 274 5.41 -1.18 -23.12
CA LEU A 274 4.24 -2.06 -23.06
C LEU A 274 3.57 -2.18 -24.41
N LEU A 275 3.19 -3.42 -24.77
CA LEU A 275 2.37 -3.72 -25.95
C LEU A 275 1.22 -4.64 -25.51
N ILE A 276 0.01 -4.35 -25.97
CA ILE A 276 -1.16 -5.17 -25.69
C ILE A 276 -1.49 -5.98 -26.95
N ARG A 277 -1.38 -7.32 -26.84
CA ARG A 277 -1.60 -8.28 -27.96
C ARG A 277 -0.68 -8.07 -29.18
N GLY A 278 0.41 -7.33 -29.02
CA GLY A 278 1.37 -7.06 -30.10
C GLY A 278 1.14 -5.72 -30.80
N VAL A 279 1.78 -5.55 -31.95
CA VAL A 279 1.67 -4.33 -32.76
C VAL A 279 0.43 -4.43 -33.67
N SER A 280 -0.53 -3.52 -33.47
CA SER A 280 -1.81 -3.48 -34.19
C SER A 280 -1.95 -2.26 -35.11
N THR A 281 -0.89 -1.45 -35.26
CA THR A 281 -0.91 -0.22 -36.02
C THR A 281 0.30 -0.14 -36.97
N PHE A 282 0.14 0.55 -38.08
CA PHE A 282 1.22 0.89 -39.00
C PHE A 282 1.91 2.21 -38.66
N THR A 283 1.47 2.90 -37.58
CA THR A 283 2.12 4.12 -37.12
C THR A 283 3.20 3.78 -36.08
N ASP A 284 4.15 4.69 -35.89
CA ASP A 284 5.24 4.52 -34.93
C ASP A 284 4.76 4.48 -33.46
N ASN A 285 3.54 4.96 -33.19
CA ASN A 285 2.96 4.95 -31.83
C ASN A 285 2.21 3.64 -31.59
N THR A 286 2.89 2.68 -30.97
CA THR A 286 2.35 1.37 -30.60
C THR A 286 1.96 1.29 -29.11
N ALA A 287 2.20 2.35 -28.34
CA ALA A 287 1.93 2.37 -26.92
C ALA A 287 0.41 2.34 -26.61
N PRO A 288 -0.02 1.64 -25.55
CA PRO A 288 -1.41 1.69 -25.10
C PRO A 288 -1.75 3.06 -24.53
N LEU A 289 -3.04 3.42 -24.56
CA LEU A 289 -3.55 4.59 -23.89
C LEU A 289 -3.49 4.38 -22.36
N ILE A 290 -2.94 5.35 -21.64
CA ILE A 290 -2.81 5.30 -20.18
C ILE A 290 -3.81 6.26 -19.55
N MET A 291 -4.67 5.72 -18.69
CA MET A 291 -5.68 6.48 -17.95
C MET A 291 -5.45 6.31 -16.45
N ILE A 292 -5.28 7.42 -15.72
CA ILE A 292 -5.13 7.42 -14.28
C ILE A 292 -6.30 8.20 -13.69
N ASP A 293 -7.16 7.51 -12.94
CA ASP A 293 -8.40 8.06 -12.38
C ASP A 293 -9.28 8.79 -13.42
N GLY A 294 -9.32 8.27 -14.65
CA GLY A 294 -10.08 8.84 -15.77
C GLY A 294 -9.37 9.97 -16.54
N ILE A 295 -8.13 10.31 -16.18
CA ILE A 295 -7.34 11.34 -16.86
C ILE A 295 -6.25 10.68 -17.68
N GLU A 296 -6.15 11.07 -18.97
CA GLU A 296 -5.10 10.62 -19.86
C GLU A 296 -3.71 11.09 -19.40
N ARG A 297 -2.73 10.20 -19.41
CA ARG A 297 -1.33 10.47 -19.08
C ARG A 297 -0.40 9.84 -20.10
N THR A 298 0.80 10.40 -20.23
CA THR A 298 1.83 9.89 -21.15
C THR A 298 2.54 8.66 -20.60
N ASN A 299 2.68 8.56 -19.28
CA ASN A 299 3.28 7.42 -18.58
C ASN A 299 2.73 7.30 -17.15
N PHE A 300 3.04 6.20 -16.50
CA PHE A 300 2.63 5.90 -15.10
C PHE A 300 3.78 5.39 -14.23
N ASP A 301 5.00 5.37 -14.76
CA ASP A 301 6.15 4.79 -14.07
C ASP A 301 6.56 5.55 -12.80
N GLY A 302 6.20 6.83 -12.75
CA GLY A 302 6.47 7.68 -11.60
C GLY A 302 5.54 7.50 -10.41
N ILE A 303 4.44 6.76 -10.54
CA ILE A 303 3.47 6.54 -9.46
C ILE A 303 4.05 5.55 -8.44
N ASP A 304 3.82 5.81 -7.14
CA ASP A 304 4.15 4.84 -6.11
C ASP A 304 3.14 3.66 -6.14
N PRO A 305 3.59 2.41 -6.19
CA PRO A 305 2.70 1.24 -6.19
C PRO A 305 1.74 1.19 -5.00
N ASN A 306 2.11 1.78 -3.86
CA ASN A 306 1.25 1.87 -2.68
C ASN A 306 0.08 2.85 -2.84
N GLU A 307 0.12 3.73 -3.83
CA GLU A 307 -0.97 4.65 -4.18
C GLU A 307 -2.01 4.01 -5.11
N VAL A 308 -1.66 2.89 -5.76
CA VAL A 308 -2.53 2.19 -6.71
C VAL A 308 -3.48 1.26 -5.96
N GLU A 309 -4.77 1.30 -6.29
CA GLU A 309 -5.77 0.35 -5.81
C GLU A 309 -5.88 -0.86 -6.72
N SER A 310 -6.00 -0.58 -8.04
CA SER A 310 -6.06 -1.61 -9.07
C SER A 310 -5.54 -1.08 -10.41
N LEU A 311 -5.03 -1.99 -11.23
CA LEU A 311 -4.64 -1.71 -12.60
C LEU A 311 -5.36 -2.71 -13.50
N ASN A 312 -6.08 -2.20 -14.50
CA ASN A 312 -6.86 -2.97 -15.44
C ASN A 312 -6.37 -2.72 -16.86
N ILE A 313 -6.27 -3.78 -17.67
CA ILE A 313 -5.89 -3.69 -19.08
C ILE A 313 -7.09 -4.08 -19.92
N LEU A 314 -7.58 -3.14 -20.72
CA LEU A 314 -8.63 -3.35 -21.71
C LEU A 314 -7.97 -3.77 -23.03
N LYS A 315 -8.26 -4.98 -23.46
CA LYS A 315 -7.58 -5.62 -24.61
C LYS A 315 -8.44 -5.71 -25.85
N ASP A 316 -9.76 -5.71 -25.70
CA ASP A 316 -10.72 -5.89 -26.79
C ASP A 316 -11.32 -4.57 -27.25
N ALA A 317 -11.66 -4.49 -28.52
CA ALA A 317 -12.30 -3.32 -29.12
C ALA A 317 -13.63 -2.95 -28.42
N SER A 318 -14.39 -3.94 -27.94
CA SER A 318 -15.62 -3.71 -27.18
C SER A 318 -15.37 -2.97 -25.85
N ALA A 319 -14.26 -3.27 -25.17
CA ALA A 319 -13.87 -2.61 -23.93
C ALA A 319 -13.25 -1.23 -24.18
N THR A 320 -12.55 -1.04 -25.30
CA THR A 320 -11.84 0.20 -25.63
C THR A 320 -12.65 1.18 -26.45
N ALA A 321 -13.83 0.79 -26.97
CA ALA A 321 -14.66 1.60 -27.86
C ALA A 321 -14.96 3.01 -27.34
N ILE A 322 -15.16 3.15 -26.02
CA ILE A 322 -15.44 4.44 -25.36
C ILE A 322 -14.27 5.44 -25.43
N TYR A 323 -13.05 4.95 -25.69
CA TYR A 323 -11.84 5.77 -25.86
C TYR A 323 -11.56 6.13 -27.32
N GLY A 324 -12.41 5.65 -28.24
CA GLY A 324 -12.29 5.91 -29.67
C GLY A 324 -10.96 5.42 -30.25
N VAL A 325 -10.43 6.16 -31.22
CA VAL A 325 -9.19 5.81 -31.94
C VAL A 325 -7.98 5.69 -31.00
N LYS A 326 -7.92 6.48 -29.94
CA LYS A 326 -6.82 6.42 -28.95
C LYS A 326 -6.74 5.08 -28.22
N GLY A 327 -7.86 4.36 -28.11
CA GLY A 327 -7.92 3.04 -27.48
C GLY A 327 -7.54 1.88 -28.41
N ALA A 328 -7.16 2.12 -29.66
CA ALA A 328 -6.90 1.08 -30.67
C ALA A 328 -5.77 0.11 -30.26
N ASN A 329 -4.73 0.61 -29.59
CA ASN A 329 -3.61 -0.20 -29.08
C ASN A 329 -3.88 -0.79 -27.67
N GLY A 330 -5.15 -0.76 -27.20
CA GLY A 330 -5.53 -1.12 -25.84
C GLY A 330 -5.42 0.04 -24.86
N VAL A 331 -5.96 -0.17 -23.67
CA VAL A 331 -6.01 0.86 -22.63
C VAL A 331 -5.55 0.29 -21.30
N VAL A 332 -4.66 1.00 -20.62
CA VAL A 332 -4.24 0.73 -19.25
C VAL A 332 -4.97 1.69 -18.30
N LEU A 333 -5.86 1.13 -17.47
CA LEU A 333 -6.63 1.89 -16.50
C LEU A 333 -6.00 1.72 -15.12
N ILE A 334 -5.56 2.80 -14.51
CA ILE A 334 -5.04 2.82 -13.15
C ILE A 334 -6.02 3.56 -12.27
N THR A 335 -6.48 2.88 -11.23
CA THR A 335 -7.31 3.46 -10.19
C THR A 335 -6.46 3.67 -8.95
N THR A 336 -6.44 4.88 -8.43
CA THR A 336 -5.71 5.18 -7.20
C THR A 336 -6.58 4.98 -5.98
N ARG A 337 -5.92 4.78 -4.84
CA ARG A 337 -6.58 4.53 -3.56
C ARG A 337 -7.45 5.70 -3.14
N LYS A 338 -8.59 5.37 -2.58
CA LYS A 338 -9.54 6.30 -1.98
C LYS A 338 -9.58 6.11 -0.46
N GLY A 339 -10.13 7.10 0.23
CA GLY A 339 -10.42 6.98 1.65
C GLY A 339 -11.54 5.98 1.92
N GLU A 340 -11.43 5.27 3.04
CA GLU A 340 -12.44 4.35 3.53
C GLU A 340 -13.10 4.92 4.79
N ARG A 341 -14.36 4.55 5.02
CA ARG A 341 -15.05 4.88 6.27
C ARG A 341 -14.38 4.17 7.44
N GLY A 342 -14.02 4.91 8.46
CA GLY A 342 -13.42 4.33 9.66
C GLY A 342 -12.46 5.28 10.35
N ARG A 343 -11.83 4.77 11.41
CA ARG A 343 -10.81 5.52 12.15
C ARG A 343 -9.60 5.80 11.25
N PRO A 344 -8.91 6.93 11.46
CA PRO A 344 -7.67 7.22 10.76
C PRO A 344 -6.67 6.07 10.90
N ARG A 345 -6.14 5.60 9.78
CA ARG A 345 -5.09 4.57 9.72
C ARG A 345 -3.86 5.18 9.09
N LEU A 346 -2.80 5.28 9.86
CA LEU A 346 -1.48 5.64 9.38
C LEU A 346 -0.70 4.36 9.05
N SER A 347 -0.15 4.28 7.84
CA SER A 347 0.72 3.18 7.44
C SER A 347 2.03 3.72 6.88
N TYR A 348 3.12 3.09 7.25
CA TYR A 348 4.45 3.34 6.71
C TYR A 348 4.99 2.06 6.09
N SER A 349 5.59 2.18 4.92
CA SER A 349 6.35 1.11 4.28
C SER A 349 7.72 1.63 3.87
N GLY A 350 8.76 0.91 4.22
CA GLY A 350 10.14 1.20 3.85
C GLY A 350 10.77 0.00 3.17
N ASN A 351 11.51 0.25 2.10
CA ASN A 351 12.24 -0.76 1.36
C ASN A 351 13.67 -0.28 1.10
N PHE A 352 14.62 -1.15 1.37
CA PHE A 352 16.01 -0.98 0.99
C PHE A 352 16.43 -2.22 0.18
N ALA A 353 16.99 -2.01 -1.00
CA ALA A 353 17.43 -3.10 -1.87
C ALA A 353 18.86 -2.86 -2.38
N LEU A 354 19.62 -3.94 -2.42
CA LEU A 354 20.87 -4.02 -3.18
C LEU A 354 20.53 -4.60 -4.55
N GLN A 355 20.93 -3.90 -5.59
CA GLN A 355 20.74 -4.31 -6.98
C GLN A 355 22.06 -4.74 -7.59
N GLN A 356 22.02 -5.80 -8.37
CA GLN A 356 23.16 -6.34 -9.09
C GLN A 356 22.76 -6.61 -10.53
N SER A 357 23.66 -6.39 -11.47
CA SER A 357 23.47 -6.82 -12.87
C SER A 357 23.31 -8.34 -12.90
N THR A 358 22.25 -8.81 -13.56
CA THR A 358 21.98 -10.26 -13.69
C THR A 358 22.95 -10.93 -14.65
N GLN A 359 23.39 -10.19 -15.66
CA GLN A 359 24.35 -10.65 -16.65
C GLN A 359 25.18 -9.47 -17.13
N LEU A 360 26.46 -9.64 -17.19
CA LEU A 360 27.41 -8.73 -17.84
C LEU A 360 28.07 -9.47 -18.99
N PRO A 361 28.37 -8.79 -20.09
CA PRO A 361 29.11 -9.41 -21.18
C PRO A 361 30.51 -9.78 -20.70
N SER A 362 31.02 -10.91 -21.18
CA SER A 362 32.41 -11.27 -21.00
C SER A 362 33.18 -10.81 -22.23
N TYR A 363 34.19 -9.99 -22.00
CA TYR A 363 35.07 -9.54 -23.08
C TYR A 363 36.36 -10.37 -23.11
N LEU A 364 36.97 -10.43 -24.28
CA LEU A 364 38.28 -11.04 -24.42
C LEU A 364 39.34 -10.22 -23.68
N ASN A 365 40.34 -10.90 -23.16
CA ASN A 365 41.56 -10.23 -22.71
C ASN A 365 42.34 -9.66 -23.89
N SER A 366 43.29 -8.77 -23.63
CA SER A 366 44.00 -8.05 -24.70
C SER A 366 44.82 -9.00 -25.58
N ALA A 367 45.38 -10.08 -25.06
CA ALA A 367 46.17 -11.06 -25.86
C ALA A 367 45.26 -11.85 -26.83
N ASP A 368 44.11 -12.35 -26.33
CA ASP A 368 43.14 -13.09 -27.15
C ASP A 368 42.53 -12.19 -28.20
N TYR A 369 42.19 -10.92 -27.86
CA TYR A 369 41.74 -9.95 -28.82
C TYR A 369 42.76 -9.69 -29.92
N ALA A 370 44.03 -9.45 -29.57
CA ALA A 370 45.10 -9.19 -30.54
C ALA A 370 45.29 -10.39 -31.48
N THR A 371 45.22 -11.62 -30.93
CA THR A 371 45.30 -12.86 -31.74
C THR A 371 44.15 -12.97 -32.72
N LEU A 372 42.90 -12.84 -32.24
CA LEU A 372 41.72 -12.96 -33.11
C LEU A 372 41.58 -11.79 -34.12
N TYR A 373 42.08 -10.61 -33.75
CA TYR A 373 42.11 -9.49 -34.67
C TYR A 373 43.08 -9.75 -35.84
N ASN A 374 44.25 -10.29 -35.56
CA ASN A 374 45.22 -10.69 -36.60
C ASN A 374 44.65 -11.81 -37.47
N GLU A 375 43.96 -12.81 -36.88
CA GLU A 375 43.28 -13.88 -37.63
C GLU A 375 42.18 -13.30 -38.58
N ALA A 376 41.40 -12.33 -38.09
CA ALA A 376 40.42 -11.64 -38.94
C ALA A 376 41.08 -10.92 -40.12
N LEU A 377 42.19 -10.19 -39.91
CA LEU A 377 42.94 -9.54 -40.98
C LEU A 377 43.51 -10.54 -41.97
N GLU A 378 43.99 -11.70 -41.50
CA GLU A 378 44.48 -12.77 -42.38
C GLU A 378 43.34 -13.33 -43.26
N ASN A 379 42.18 -13.58 -42.70
CA ASN A 379 41.03 -14.05 -43.44
C ASN A 379 40.54 -13.00 -44.47
N ASP A 380 40.50 -11.72 -44.11
CA ASP A 380 40.18 -10.63 -45.02
C ASP A 380 41.18 -10.55 -46.19
N SER A 381 42.48 -10.73 -45.90
CA SER A 381 43.53 -10.73 -46.95
C SER A 381 43.37 -11.90 -47.92
N ARG A 382 42.98 -13.09 -47.42
CA ARG A 382 42.70 -14.25 -48.27
C ARG A 382 41.52 -14.03 -49.21
N VAL A 383 40.47 -13.35 -48.72
CA VAL A 383 39.27 -13.05 -49.53
C VAL A 383 39.54 -11.94 -50.54
N SER A 384 40.27 -10.90 -50.13
CA SER A 384 40.56 -9.74 -51.01
C SER A 384 41.76 -9.93 -51.94
N GLY A 385 42.56 -10.97 -51.75
CA GLY A 385 43.82 -11.18 -52.46
C GLY A 385 44.93 -10.18 -52.10
N SER A 386 44.77 -9.46 -50.98
CA SER A 386 45.77 -8.51 -50.46
C SER A 386 46.86 -9.20 -49.65
N THR A 387 47.99 -8.53 -49.51
CA THR A 387 49.08 -9.05 -48.67
C THR A 387 48.70 -8.94 -47.17
N TYR A 388 48.75 -10.05 -46.46
CA TYR A 388 48.50 -10.06 -45.01
C TYR A 388 49.58 -9.26 -44.26
N GLN A 389 49.16 -8.35 -43.39
CA GLN A 389 50.02 -7.63 -42.47
C GLN A 389 49.36 -7.66 -41.10
N PRO A 390 50.00 -8.35 -40.12
CA PRO A 390 49.49 -8.38 -38.75
C PRO A 390 49.53 -6.99 -38.13
N LYS A 391 48.47 -6.62 -37.43
CA LYS A 391 48.43 -5.36 -36.67
C LYS A 391 49.21 -5.47 -35.36
N PHE A 392 49.19 -6.63 -34.75
CA PHE A 392 49.92 -6.94 -33.51
C PHE A 392 51.02 -7.96 -33.83
N THR A 393 52.22 -7.69 -33.41
CA THR A 393 53.33 -8.67 -33.54
C THR A 393 53.19 -9.79 -32.51
N ASP A 394 53.86 -10.94 -32.74
CA ASP A 394 53.87 -12.03 -31.77
C ASP A 394 54.45 -11.57 -30.43
N LYS A 395 55.40 -10.65 -30.43
CA LYS A 395 55.96 -10.03 -29.25
C LYS A 395 54.93 -9.18 -28.50
N ASP A 396 54.11 -8.41 -29.18
CA ASP A 396 53.03 -7.61 -28.58
C ASP A 396 52.01 -8.53 -27.90
N ILE A 397 51.61 -9.63 -28.56
CA ILE A 397 50.69 -10.63 -28.02
C ILE A 397 51.28 -11.29 -26.77
N GLU A 398 52.59 -11.59 -26.79
CA GLU A 398 53.28 -12.14 -25.61
C GLU A 398 53.32 -11.12 -24.48
N LEU A 399 53.59 -9.84 -24.71
CA LEU A 399 53.57 -8.77 -23.70
C LEU A 399 52.18 -8.55 -23.12
N TYR A 400 51.12 -8.59 -23.89
CA TYR A 400 49.74 -8.60 -23.38
C TYR A 400 49.46 -9.82 -22.51
N ARG A 401 49.96 -10.99 -22.86
CA ARG A 401 49.72 -12.25 -22.14
C ARG A 401 50.44 -12.32 -20.80
N ASN A 402 51.71 -11.91 -20.77
CA ASN A 402 52.55 -12.01 -19.58
C ASN A 402 52.47 -10.78 -18.66
N GLY A 403 51.93 -9.64 -19.15
CA GLY A 403 51.74 -8.41 -18.38
C GLY A 403 53.05 -7.69 -17.99
N PHE A 404 54.19 -7.95 -18.67
CA PHE A 404 55.45 -7.29 -18.35
C PHE A 404 55.51 -5.81 -18.67
N ASP A 405 54.64 -5.36 -19.58
CA ASP A 405 54.55 -3.94 -19.95
C ASP A 405 53.13 -3.45 -19.81
N PRO A 406 52.66 -3.14 -18.59
CA PRO A 406 51.26 -2.72 -18.35
C PRO A 406 50.96 -1.31 -18.86
N ILE A 407 51.95 -0.54 -19.29
CA ILE A 407 51.76 0.83 -19.80
C ILE A 407 51.49 0.81 -21.28
N LEU A 408 52.33 0.14 -22.09
CA LEU A 408 52.17 0.07 -23.54
C LEU A 408 51.30 -1.11 -23.99
N HIS A 409 51.28 -2.19 -23.19
CA HIS A 409 50.52 -3.40 -23.45
C HIS A 409 49.50 -3.69 -22.29
N PRO A 410 48.55 -2.80 -22.04
CA PRO A 410 47.60 -2.95 -20.92
C PRO A 410 46.64 -4.11 -21.17
N ASN A 411 46.32 -4.85 -20.11
CA ASN A 411 45.28 -5.87 -20.10
C ASN A 411 44.23 -5.50 -19.04
N THR A 412 43.36 -4.52 -19.38
CA THR A 412 42.42 -3.94 -18.44
C THR A 412 41.08 -4.62 -18.56
N ASN A 413 40.54 -5.12 -17.46
CA ASN A 413 39.13 -5.53 -17.38
C ASN A 413 38.28 -4.29 -17.05
N TRP A 414 37.78 -3.65 -18.09
CA TRP A 414 36.99 -2.44 -17.97
C TRP A 414 35.71 -2.61 -17.13
N ILE A 415 35.07 -3.81 -17.17
CA ILE A 415 33.89 -4.10 -16.35
C ILE A 415 34.25 -4.00 -14.86
N ASP A 416 35.28 -4.67 -14.43
CA ASP A 416 35.69 -4.65 -13.04
C ASP A 416 36.25 -3.30 -12.60
N ASP A 417 36.85 -2.54 -13.52
CA ASP A 417 37.42 -1.23 -13.20
C ASP A 417 36.30 -0.15 -13.08
N PHE A 418 35.32 -0.12 -13.99
CA PHE A 418 34.32 0.93 -14.04
C PHE A 418 33.00 0.59 -13.39
N LEU A 419 32.66 -0.70 -13.16
CA LEU A 419 31.39 -1.09 -12.57
C LEU A 419 31.54 -1.55 -11.12
N ARG A 420 30.61 -1.11 -10.30
CA ARG A 420 30.40 -1.63 -8.95
C ARG A 420 29.58 -2.91 -9.02
N LYS A 421 29.87 -3.85 -8.14
CA LYS A 421 29.11 -5.08 -8.04
C LYS A 421 27.65 -4.84 -7.62
N PHE A 422 27.43 -3.83 -6.78
CA PHE A 422 26.12 -3.50 -6.25
C PHE A 422 25.82 -2.01 -6.38
N SER A 423 24.56 -1.70 -6.61
CA SER A 423 23.95 -0.38 -6.44
C SER A 423 22.85 -0.44 -5.38
N THR A 424 22.38 0.70 -4.94
CA THR A 424 21.38 0.80 -3.88
C THR A 424 20.08 1.39 -4.39
N ARG A 425 18.98 0.91 -3.85
CA ARG A 425 17.65 1.49 -4.02
C ARG A 425 16.97 1.58 -2.68
N THR A 426 16.42 2.75 -2.38
CA THR A 426 15.60 3.01 -1.19
C THR A 426 14.25 3.56 -1.60
N GLN A 427 13.21 3.12 -0.91
CA GLN A 427 11.86 3.62 -1.10
C GLN A 427 11.17 3.71 0.26
N HIS A 428 10.56 4.85 0.53
CA HIS A 428 9.78 5.11 1.73
C HIS A 428 8.43 5.65 1.32
N ASN A 429 7.37 5.14 1.95
CA ASN A 429 6.02 5.57 1.69
C ASN A 429 5.26 5.71 3.01
N ILE A 430 4.53 6.80 3.16
CA ILE A 430 3.64 7.07 4.30
C ILE A 430 2.25 7.32 3.75
N ASN A 431 1.25 6.59 4.25
CA ASN A 431 -0.14 6.75 3.86
C ASN A 431 -1.01 6.99 5.08
N LEU A 432 -1.91 7.95 4.96
CA LEU A 432 -2.97 8.22 5.92
C LEU A 432 -4.32 8.04 5.21
N SER A 433 -5.16 7.16 5.72
CA SER A 433 -6.51 6.92 5.18
C SER A 433 -7.54 6.89 6.30
N GLY A 434 -8.74 7.34 6.01
CA GLY A 434 -9.84 7.33 6.96
C GLY A 434 -11.04 8.08 6.43
N GLY A 435 -12.06 8.23 7.26
CA GLY A 435 -13.22 9.03 6.91
C GLY A 435 -14.47 8.72 7.69
N THR A 436 -15.43 9.59 7.49
CA THR A 436 -16.81 9.49 7.98
C THR A 436 -17.74 9.16 6.82
N GLU A 437 -19.06 9.17 7.06
CA GLU A 437 -20.05 9.08 5.96
C GLU A 437 -19.99 10.28 5.02
N ARG A 438 -19.60 11.46 5.52
CA ARG A 438 -19.59 12.70 4.75
C ARG A 438 -18.27 13.00 4.08
N VAL A 439 -17.16 12.60 4.67
CA VAL A 439 -15.81 12.90 4.14
C VAL A 439 -14.93 11.66 4.27
N LYS A 440 -14.37 11.23 3.16
CA LYS A 440 -13.35 10.19 3.12
C LYS A 440 -12.08 10.78 2.54
N TYR A 441 -10.93 10.35 3.05
CA TYR A 441 -9.65 10.87 2.62
C TYR A 441 -8.58 9.80 2.53
N PHE A 442 -7.73 9.95 1.53
CA PHE A 442 -6.48 9.23 1.37
C PHE A 442 -5.38 10.23 1.07
N ILE A 443 -4.30 10.19 1.85
CA ILE A 443 -3.14 11.06 1.71
C ILE A 443 -1.91 10.16 1.66
N SER A 444 -1.05 10.37 0.67
CA SER A 444 0.20 9.62 0.49
C SER A 444 1.36 10.56 0.27
N GLY A 445 2.50 10.21 0.84
CA GLY A 445 3.79 10.81 0.54
C GLY A 445 4.84 9.72 0.35
N SER A 446 5.62 9.78 -0.72
CA SER A 446 6.68 8.82 -0.95
C SER A 446 8.00 9.44 -1.39
N TYR A 447 9.07 8.79 -1.02
CA TYR A 447 10.44 9.08 -1.41
C TYR A 447 11.05 7.83 -2.04
N PHE A 448 11.69 8.01 -3.19
CA PHE A 448 12.39 6.97 -3.92
C PHE A 448 13.76 7.47 -4.33
N ASP A 449 14.78 6.66 -4.14
CA ASP A 449 16.15 6.94 -4.60
C ASP A 449 16.80 5.66 -5.10
N GLN A 450 17.37 5.72 -6.30
CA GLN A 450 18.07 4.61 -6.96
C GLN A 450 19.38 5.13 -7.53
N THR A 451 20.47 4.44 -7.22
CA THR A 451 21.82 4.78 -7.69
C THR A 451 22.28 3.83 -8.80
N GLY A 452 23.12 4.32 -9.68
CA GLY A 452 23.78 3.53 -10.71
C GLY A 452 24.98 2.72 -10.18
N ILE A 453 25.52 1.91 -11.07
CA ILE A 453 26.62 0.98 -10.77
C ILE A 453 28.00 1.48 -11.21
N TYR A 454 28.13 2.69 -11.75
CA TYR A 454 29.41 3.19 -12.21
C TYR A 454 30.34 3.61 -11.07
N LYS A 455 31.64 3.33 -11.22
CA LYS A 455 32.74 3.86 -10.42
C LYS A 455 33.31 5.13 -11.10
N HIS A 456 34.18 5.83 -10.40
CA HIS A 456 34.96 6.96 -10.93
C HIS A 456 34.12 8.05 -11.62
N THR A 457 32.91 8.27 -11.09
CA THR A 457 31.93 9.20 -11.68
C THR A 457 32.02 10.62 -11.14
N LYS A 458 32.78 10.83 -10.08
CA LYS A 458 33.00 12.16 -9.50
C LYS A 458 34.02 12.90 -10.35
N ILE A 459 33.58 13.99 -11.00
CA ILE A 459 34.44 14.88 -11.76
C ILE A 459 35.08 15.90 -10.81
N ASP A 460 34.29 16.40 -9.85
CA ASP A 460 34.71 17.30 -8.78
C ASP A 460 33.81 17.08 -7.54
N SER A 461 33.95 17.93 -6.50
CA SER A 461 33.17 17.83 -5.26
C SER A 461 31.67 17.92 -5.49
N ASP A 462 31.23 18.63 -6.51
CA ASP A 462 29.82 19.00 -6.75
C ASP A 462 29.19 18.20 -7.91
N HIS A 463 29.99 17.55 -8.76
CA HIS A 463 29.52 16.85 -9.96
C HIS A 463 29.83 15.36 -9.90
N ASP A 464 28.75 14.57 -9.71
CA ASP A 464 28.76 13.13 -9.81
C ASP A 464 27.84 12.72 -10.97
N VAL A 465 28.42 12.10 -11.99
CA VAL A 465 27.70 11.63 -13.20
C VAL A 465 27.24 10.19 -13.09
N ASN A 466 27.35 9.56 -11.90
CA ASN A 466 26.74 8.27 -11.68
C ASN A 466 25.23 8.37 -11.90
N PRO A 467 24.62 7.53 -12.73
CA PRO A 467 23.18 7.54 -12.93
C PRO A 467 22.44 7.48 -11.60
N ARG A 468 21.49 8.35 -11.42
CA ARG A 468 20.66 8.42 -10.19
C ARG A 468 19.27 8.87 -10.53
N ASN A 469 18.29 8.22 -9.93
CA ASN A 469 16.89 8.59 -10.04
C ASN A 469 16.32 8.84 -8.64
N THR A 470 15.97 10.10 -8.36
CA THR A 470 15.36 10.49 -7.10
C THR A 470 13.97 11.02 -7.36
N ARG A 471 12.95 10.53 -6.67
CA ARG A 471 11.55 10.95 -6.82
C ARG A 471 10.89 11.22 -5.48
N TYR A 472 10.08 12.26 -5.43
CA TYR A 472 9.17 12.60 -4.33
C TYR A 472 7.76 12.62 -4.90
N ASN A 473 6.86 11.81 -4.38
CA ASN A 473 5.46 11.81 -4.78
C ASN A 473 4.61 12.28 -3.61
N PHE A 474 3.56 13.00 -3.94
CA PHE A 474 2.54 13.42 -3.01
C PHE A 474 1.17 13.24 -3.69
N ARG A 475 0.23 12.61 -2.99
CA ARG A 475 -1.14 12.40 -3.48
C ARG A 475 -2.14 12.63 -2.37
N THR A 476 -3.25 13.29 -2.72
CA THR A 476 -4.40 13.41 -1.86
C THR A 476 -5.68 13.14 -2.65
N ASN A 477 -6.52 12.28 -2.12
CA ASN A 477 -7.85 11.98 -2.65
C ASN A 477 -8.87 12.24 -1.53
N PHE A 478 -9.80 13.16 -1.77
CA PHE A 478 -10.90 13.48 -0.88
C PHE A 478 -12.22 13.20 -1.59
N ASP A 479 -13.10 12.46 -0.95
CA ASP A 479 -14.48 12.25 -1.39
C ASP A 479 -15.41 12.90 -0.36
N PHE A 480 -16.20 13.89 -0.80
CA PHE A 480 -17.15 14.63 0.01
C PHE A 480 -18.58 14.23 -0.37
N GLN A 481 -19.36 13.76 0.58
CA GLN A 481 -20.81 13.61 0.43
C GLN A 481 -21.49 14.84 1.05
N ILE A 482 -21.82 15.82 0.21
CA ILE A 482 -22.35 17.12 0.65
C ILE A 482 -23.81 17.00 1.01
N THR A 483 -24.60 16.38 0.13
CA THR A 483 -26.01 16.00 0.36
C THR A 483 -26.19 14.53 0.01
N ARG A 484 -27.42 14.01 0.12
CA ARG A 484 -27.71 12.62 -0.31
C ARG A 484 -27.47 12.41 -1.80
N ASP A 485 -27.73 13.42 -2.61
CA ASP A 485 -27.68 13.35 -4.07
C ASP A 485 -26.49 14.10 -4.68
N PHE A 486 -25.69 14.80 -3.86
CA PHE A 486 -24.55 15.58 -4.33
C PHE A 486 -23.26 15.17 -3.63
N SER A 487 -22.31 14.69 -4.41
CA SER A 487 -20.96 14.33 -3.98
C SER A 487 -19.91 15.10 -4.80
N ALA A 488 -18.78 15.39 -4.18
CA ALA A 488 -17.63 16.00 -4.83
C ALA A 488 -16.36 15.19 -4.51
N THR A 489 -15.54 14.95 -5.52
CA THR A 489 -14.24 14.30 -5.38
C THR A 489 -13.14 15.27 -5.77
N VAL A 490 -12.15 15.42 -4.90
CA VAL A 490 -10.96 16.23 -5.16
C VAL A 490 -9.76 15.31 -5.16
N GLN A 491 -9.04 15.27 -6.29
CA GLN A 491 -7.84 14.47 -6.45
C GLN A 491 -6.68 15.38 -6.85
N MET A 492 -5.62 15.37 -6.04
CA MET A 492 -4.42 16.13 -6.31
C MET A 492 -3.22 15.18 -6.27
N ALA A 493 -2.32 15.32 -7.22
CA ALA A 493 -1.06 14.59 -7.25
C ALA A 493 0.06 15.50 -7.71
N ALA A 494 1.19 15.41 -7.05
CA ALA A 494 2.41 16.09 -7.41
C ALA A 494 3.58 15.11 -7.39
N GLN A 495 4.43 15.21 -8.40
CA GLN A 495 5.66 14.43 -8.50
C GLN A 495 6.82 15.38 -8.79
N ILE A 496 7.89 15.25 -8.02
CA ILE A 496 9.15 15.95 -8.26
C ILE A 496 10.20 14.87 -8.46
N GLY A 497 10.79 14.83 -9.66
CA GLY A 497 11.82 13.87 -10.03
C GLY A 497 13.11 14.57 -10.44
N ARG A 498 14.24 13.95 -10.09
CA ARG A 498 15.56 14.31 -10.59
C ARG A 498 16.23 13.06 -11.09
N VAL A 499 16.58 13.08 -12.38
CA VAL A 499 17.36 12.01 -13.03
C VAL A 499 18.72 12.60 -13.40
N ILE A 500 19.78 11.90 -13.03
CA ILE A 500 21.15 12.19 -13.45
C ILE A 500 21.54 11.11 -14.42
N THR A 501 22.00 11.48 -15.61
CA THR A 501 22.51 10.57 -16.62
C THR A 501 23.87 11.07 -17.12
N PRO A 502 24.77 10.17 -17.54
CA PRO A 502 26.01 10.57 -18.21
C PRO A 502 25.71 11.38 -19.49
N GLY A 503 26.53 12.38 -19.79
CA GLY A 503 26.33 13.24 -20.95
C GLY A 503 26.33 12.53 -22.31
N SER A 504 27.06 11.41 -22.43
CA SER A 504 27.07 10.56 -23.61
C SER A 504 25.92 9.53 -23.64
N GLY A 505 25.04 9.55 -22.63
CA GLY A 505 24.07 8.49 -22.39
C GLY A 505 24.71 7.18 -21.95
N ASN A 506 23.90 6.24 -21.50
CA ASN A 506 24.38 4.91 -21.06
C ASN A 506 24.94 4.09 -22.23
N SER A 507 24.44 4.28 -23.45
CA SER A 507 24.94 3.63 -24.66
C SER A 507 26.36 4.08 -25.05
N GLY A 508 26.68 5.36 -24.82
CA GLY A 508 28.02 5.87 -25.08
C GLY A 508 29.10 5.24 -24.21
N ILE A 509 28.75 4.95 -22.93
CA ILE A 509 29.65 4.26 -22.03
C ILE A 509 29.87 2.80 -22.49
N CYS A 510 28.82 2.11 -22.92
CA CYS A 510 28.95 0.75 -23.47
C CYS A 510 29.91 0.69 -24.68
N LEU A 511 29.91 1.70 -25.54
CA LEU A 511 30.82 1.76 -26.71
C LEU A 511 32.29 1.93 -26.27
N LEU A 512 32.59 2.61 -25.19
CA LEU A 512 33.94 2.69 -24.62
C LEU A 512 34.49 1.33 -24.17
N TYR A 513 33.61 0.42 -23.76
CA TYR A 513 33.98 -0.92 -23.32
C TYR A 513 34.26 -1.90 -24.48
N THR A 514 33.76 -1.63 -25.67
CA THR A 514 33.95 -2.51 -26.86
C THR A 514 35.20 -2.17 -27.66
N SER A 515 35.85 -1.07 -27.35
CA SER A 515 37.11 -0.69 -27.97
C SER A 515 38.26 -1.07 -27.04
N PRO A 516 39.03 -2.12 -27.33
CA PRO A 516 40.32 -2.27 -26.72
C PRO A 516 41.17 -1.13 -27.27
N SER A 517 41.16 -0.02 -26.57
CA SER A 517 42.05 1.08 -26.89
C SER A 517 43.30 0.90 -26.07
N PRO A 518 44.41 0.52 -26.68
CA PRO A 518 45.68 0.87 -26.14
C PRO A 518 45.84 2.38 -26.35
N ARG A 519 45.69 3.17 -25.35
CA ARG A 519 46.32 4.48 -25.27
C ARG A 519 47.27 4.45 -24.14
#